data_29faaf29315cc36a642b0680cfb58b17
#
_entry.id   29faaf29315cc36a642b0680cfb58b17
#
_cell.length_a   1.000
_cell.length_b   1.000
_cell.length_c   1.000
_cell.angle_alpha   90.00
_cell.angle_beta   90.00
_cell.angle_gamma   90.00
#
_symmetry.space_group_name_H-M   'P 1'
#
loop_
_entity.id
_entity.type
_entity.pdbx_description
1 polymer ?
#
loop_
_entity_poly.entity_id
_entity_poly.type
_entity_poly.pdbx_seq_one_letter_code
_entity_poly.pdbx_strand_id
1 'polypeptide(L)'
;MNSPGQPDAGAPAGPSHAAPRLTPANACLVVIDLQERLMPTIANAEAITTNAALLMRAAAHFGLPVALSEHYLKGLGPTVAPITDALPPGACRFEKTRFSALVPPLADWLAAHGRRQVVLCGVEAHVCVLQTALDLRAAGCTPFLATDAISAGQPQQIGPALRRLDLAGCIPTGCLSAMYELAQDASNPLFKGMLGLAKAIRQLPT
;
A
#
# COMPACT_ATOMS: atom_id res chain seq x y z
N MET A 1 -36.60 48.26 -28.49
CA MET A 1 -35.20 47.89 -28.74
C MET A 1 -34.75 47.03 -27.60
N ASN A 2 -34.78 45.70 -27.77
CA ASN A 2 -34.38 44.71 -26.77
C ASN A 2 -32.91 44.37 -27.00
N SER A 3 -32.10 44.58 -25.97
CA SER A 3 -30.71 44.13 -25.96
C SER A 3 -30.65 42.60 -25.78
N PRO A 4 -29.80 41.87 -26.51
CA PRO A 4 -29.61 40.44 -26.29
C PRO A 4 -28.80 40.16 -25.03
N GLY A 5 -29.32 39.26 -24.21
CA GLY A 5 -28.66 38.78 -22.99
C GLY A 5 -27.30 38.10 -23.29
N GLN A 6 -26.29 38.43 -22.47
CA GLN A 6 -25.03 37.71 -22.47
C GLN A 6 -25.22 36.27 -21.99
N PRO A 7 -24.51 35.29 -22.59
CA PRO A 7 -24.50 33.93 -22.08
C PRO A 7 -23.76 33.88 -20.73
N ASP A 8 -24.42 33.23 -19.79
CA ASP A 8 -23.90 32.93 -18.43
C ASP A 8 -22.57 32.16 -18.54
N ALA A 9 -21.51 32.76 -18.08
CA ALA A 9 -20.20 32.09 -18.03
C ALA A 9 -20.28 31.02 -16.93
N GLY A 10 -20.45 29.77 -17.36
CA GLY A 10 -20.48 28.61 -16.46
C GLY A 10 -19.34 28.65 -15.45
N ALA A 11 -19.70 28.57 -14.17
CA ALA A 11 -18.75 28.49 -13.08
C ALA A 11 -17.75 27.34 -13.33
N PRO A 12 -16.46 27.52 -13.05
CA PRO A 12 -15.48 26.43 -13.20
C PRO A 12 -15.93 25.23 -12.36
N ALA A 13 -16.04 24.07 -12.97
CA ALA A 13 -16.30 22.82 -12.28
C ALA A 13 -15.19 22.66 -11.20
N GLY A 14 -15.59 22.69 -9.93
CA GLY A 14 -14.69 22.45 -8.81
C GLY A 14 -13.99 21.09 -8.99
N PRO A 15 -12.82 20.88 -8.36
CA PRO A 15 -12.09 19.63 -8.52
C PRO A 15 -13.00 18.46 -8.18
N SER A 16 -13.11 17.52 -9.13
CA SER A 16 -13.84 16.28 -8.93
C SER A 16 -13.27 15.55 -7.71
N HIS A 17 -14.01 15.53 -6.60
CA HIS A 17 -13.66 14.79 -5.38
C HIS A 17 -13.96 13.29 -5.49
N ALA A 18 -13.87 12.71 -6.70
CA ALA A 18 -13.94 11.27 -6.85
C ALA A 18 -12.75 10.65 -6.12
N ALA A 19 -13.01 9.83 -5.12
CA ALA A 19 -11.95 9.07 -4.44
C ALA A 19 -11.20 8.22 -5.48
N PRO A 20 -9.86 8.27 -5.49
CA PRO A 20 -9.09 7.53 -6.48
C PRO A 20 -9.29 6.02 -6.28
N ARG A 21 -9.46 5.29 -7.36
CA ARG A 21 -9.48 3.82 -7.38
C ARG A 21 -8.11 3.29 -7.76
N LEU A 22 -7.71 2.15 -7.18
CA LEU A 22 -6.54 1.42 -7.63
C LEU A 22 -6.71 0.92 -9.07
N THR A 23 -5.67 1.09 -9.87
CA THR A 23 -5.63 0.55 -11.22
C THR A 23 -4.33 -0.20 -11.47
N PRO A 24 -4.32 -1.36 -12.15
CA PRO A 24 -3.09 -2.10 -12.41
C PRO A 24 -2.03 -1.27 -13.15
N ALA A 25 -2.48 -0.34 -14.02
CA ALA A 25 -1.59 0.52 -14.79
C ALA A 25 -0.85 1.56 -13.95
N ASN A 26 -1.37 1.97 -12.79
CA ASN A 26 -0.80 3.04 -11.95
C ASN A 26 -0.36 2.56 -10.56
N ALA A 27 -0.76 1.35 -10.17
CA ALA A 27 -0.46 0.81 -8.85
C ALA A 27 0.90 0.10 -8.78
N CYS A 28 1.52 0.15 -7.60
CA CYS A 28 2.62 -0.70 -7.17
C CYS A 28 2.42 -1.08 -5.70
N LEU A 29 3.14 -2.09 -5.23
CA LEU A 29 3.10 -2.52 -3.83
C LEU A 29 4.44 -2.25 -3.15
N VAL A 30 4.41 -1.66 -1.96
CA VAL A 30 5.58 -1.49 -1.09
C VAL A 30 5.31 -2.20 0.24
N VAL A 31 6.14 -3.18 0.56
CA VAL A 31 6.10 -3.97 1.79
C VAL A 31 7.16 -3.44 2.75
N ILE A 32 6.75 -3.14 4.00
CA ILE A 32 7.59 -2.43 4.96
C ILE A 32 7.97 -3.33 6.13
N ASP A 33 9.25 -3.66 6.23
CA ASP A 33 9.98 -4.12 7.42
C ASP A 33 9.39 -5.35 8.15
N LEU A 34 8.86 -6.33 7.44
CA LEU A 34 8.37 -7.60 8.01
C LEU A 34 9.55 -8.54 8.33
N GLN A 35 10.31 -8.23 9.40
CA GLN A 35 11.60 -8.83 9.72
C GLN A 35 11.55 -9.74 10.95
N GLU A 36 12.45 -10.75 10.97
CA GLU A 36 12.44 -11.86 11.94
C GLU A 36 12.46 -11.43 13.41
N ARG A 37 13.26 -10.42 13.78
CA ARG A 37 13.36 -9.96 15.17
C ARG A 37 12.28 -8.95 15.55
N LEU A 38 11.61 -8.35 14.58
CA LEU A 38 10.53 -7.39 14.81
C LEU A 38 9.18 -8.10 14.93
N MET A 39 8.88 -9.04 14.03
CA MET A 39 7.57 -9.69 13.96
C MET A 39 7.09 -10.37 15.25
N PRO A 40 7.96 -10.99 16.10
CA PRO A 40 7.50 -11.56 17.38
C PRO A 40 6.89 -10.54 18.36
N THR A 41 7.17 -9.25 18.18
CA THR A 41 6.61 -8.17 19.01
C THR A 41 5.33 -7.54 18.46
N ILE A 42 4.95 -7.91 17.23
CA ILE A 42 3.85 -7.28 16.49
C ILE A 42 2.52 -7.95 16.83
N ALA A 43 1.50 -7.13 17.09
CA ALA A 43 0.14 -7.63 17.27
C ALA A 43 -0.38 -8.31 16.00
N ASN A 44 -1.00 -9.47 16.14
CA ASN A 44 -1.56 -10.26 15.04
C ASN A 44 -0.53 -10.62 13.94
N ALA A 45 0.74 -10.80 14.31
CA ALA A 45 1.87 -10.99 13.38
C ALA A 45 1.62 -12.06 12.31
N GLU A 46 1.01 -13.20 12.68
CA GLU A 46 0.69 -14.28 11.74
C GLU A 46 -0.31 -13.83 10.66
N ALA A 47 -1.40 -13.20 11.07
CA ALA A 47 -2.43 -12.72 10.13
C ALA A 47 -1.87 -11.60 9.21
N ILE A 48 -1.12 -10.66 9.79
CA ILE A 48 -0.45 -9.57 9.05
C ILE A 48 0.52 -10.15 8.00
N THR A 49 1.37 -11.10 8.40
CA THR A 49 2.32 -11.74 7.49
C THR A 49 1.60 -12.50 6.37
N THR A 50 0.54 -13.25 6.72
CA THR A 50 -0.27 -13.99 5.75
C THR A 50 -0.92 -13.04 4.75
N ASN A 51 -1.57 -11.99 5.23
CA ASN A 51 -2.27 -11.01 4.38
C ASN A 51 -1.28 -10.26 3.47
N ALA A 52 -0.13 -9.84 3.99
CA ALA A 52 0.91 -9.21 3.19
C ALA A 52 1.45 -10.15 2.09
N ALA A 53 1.72 -11.41 2.42
CA ALA A 53 2.17 -12.40 1.43
C ALA A 53 1.12 -12.65 0.34
N LEU A 54 -0.17 -12.74 0.71
CA LEU A 54 -1.27 -12.90 -0.25
C LEU A 54 -1.44 -11.65 -1.13
N LEU A 55 -1.31 -10.46 -0.56
CA LEU A 55 -1.34 -9.21 -1.30
C LEU A 55 -0.17 -9.11 -2.29
N MET A 56 1.04 -9.56 -1.91
CA MET A 56 2.19 -9.64 -2.81
C MET A 56 1.95 -10.60 -3.99
N ARG A 57 1.38 -11.78 -3.71
CA ARG A 57 1.01 -12.73 -4.76
C ARG A 57 -0.06 -12.17 -5.70
N ALA A 58 -1.03 -11.43 -5.16
CA ALA A 58 -2.02 -10.74 -5.96
C ALA A 58 -1.40 -9.62 -6.80
N ALA A 59 -0.49 -8.82 -6.23
CA ALA A 59 0.25 -7.81 -6.97
C ALA A 59 1.02 -8.44 -8.16
N ALA A 60 1.74 -9.53 -7.93
CA ALA A 60 2.42 -10.27 -9.00
C ALA A 60 1.44 -10.82 -10.06
N HIS A 61 0.29 -11.36 -9.63
CA HIS A 61 -0.75 -11.87 -10.51
C HIS A 61 -1.33 -10.79 -11.46
N PHE A 62 -1.45 -9.56 -10.97
CA PHE A 62 -1.87 -8.41 -11.77
C PHE A 62 -0.72 -7.66 -12.45
N GLY A 63 0.52 -8.16 -12.37
CA GLY A 63 1.69 -7.55 -12.99
C GLY A 63 2.12 -6.22 -12.35
N LEU A 64 1.79 -6.00 -11.07
CA LEU A 64 2.24 -4.82 -10.35
C LEU A 64 3.72 -4.96 -9.95
N PRO A 65 4.50 -3.89 -10.09
CA PRO A 65 5.83 -3.83 -9.48
C PRO A 65 5.74 -3.93 -7.95
N VAL A 66 6.70 -4.64 -7.34
CA VAL A 66 6.77 -4.83 -5.88
C VAL A 66 8.12 -4.35 -5.35
N ALA A 67 8.09 -3.61 -4.26
CA ALA A 67 9.29 -3.24 -3.50
C ALA A 67 9.15 -3.71 -2.04
N LEU A 68 10.28 -4.04 -1.42
CA LEU A 68 10.38 -4.52 -0.04
C LEU A 68 11.53 -3.83 0.68
N SER A 69 11.22 -3.20 1.81
CA SER A 69 12.25 -2.61 2.67
C SER A 69 12.64 -3.50 3.82
N GLU A 70 13.91 -3.40 4.23
CA GLU A 70 14.45 -3.96 5.46
C GLU A 70 15.08 -2.86 6.28
N HIS A 71 14.57 -2.64 7.49
CA HIS A 71 15.10 -1.63 8.39
C HIS A 71 16.23 -2.21 9.24
N TYR A 72 17.41 -1.53 9.26
CA TYR A 72 18.54 -1.89 10.08
C TYR A 72 18.77 -3.42 10.17
N LEU A 73 19.08 -4.03 9.03
CA LEU A 73 19.18 -5.48 8.83
C LEU A 73 20.03 -6.19 9.91
N LYS A 74 21.16 -5.57 10.31
CA LYS A 74 22.03 -6.10 11.36
C LYS A 74 21.31 -6.26 12.71
N GLY A 75 20.38 -5.34 13.02
CA GLY A 75 19.63 -5.33 14.28
C GLY A 75 18.36 -6.17 14.23
N LEU A 76 17.58 -6.05 13.16
CA LEU A 76 16.24 -6.65 13.04
C LEU A 76 16.20 -8.00 12.30
N GLY A 77 17.34 -8.41 11.71
CA GLY A 77 17.40 -9.64 10.92
C GLY A 77 16.74 -9.51 9.55
N PRO A 78 16.76 -10.57 8.75
CA PRO A 78 16.17 -10.57 7.41
C PRO A 78 14.64 -10.57 7.47
N THR A 79 14.03 -10.34 6.31
CA THR A 79 12.59 -10.51 6.09
C THR A 79 12.16 -11.95 6.40
N VAL A 80 11.00 -12.13 7.05
CA VAL A 80 10.45 -13.46 7.39
C VAL A 80 10.17 -14.30 6.16
N ALA A 81 10.37 -15.63 6.28
CA ALA A 81 10.28 -16.57 5.17
C ALA A 81 8.97 -16.48 4.35
N PRO A 82 7.74 -16.38 4.94
CA PRO A 82 6.52 -16.30 4.14
C PRO A 82 6.47 -15.10 3.17
N ILE A 83 7.11 -13.99 3.54
CA ILE A 83 7.22 -12.79 2.71
C ILE A 83 8.28 -12.97 1.63
N THR A 84 9.45 -13.52 1.99
CA THR A 84 10.52 -13.83 1.02
C THR A 84 10.04 -14.83 -0.04
N ASP A 85 9.27 -15.85 0.35
CA ASP A 85 8.70 -16.87 -0.53
C ASP A 85 7.59 -16.32 -1.47
N ALA A 86 6.97 -15.20 -1.09
CA ALA A 86 5.97 -14.51 -1.90
C ALA A 86 6.56 -13.41 -2.79
N LEU A 87 7.85 -13.09 -2.65
CA LEU A 87 8.49 -12.00 -3.37
C LEU A 87 8.64 -12.37 -4.86
N PRO A 88 8.05 -11.59 -5.78
CA PRO A 88 8.14 -11.92 -7.20
C PRO A 88 9.55 -11.67 -7.74
N PRO A 89 9.96 -12.39 -8.81
CA PRO A 89 11.20 -12.10 -9.52
C PRO A 89 11.24 -10.63 -9.98
N GLY A 90 12.39 -9.99 -9.82
CA GLY A 90 12.58 -8.59 -10.20
C GLY A 90 12.04 -7.56 -9.19
N ALA A 91 11.55 -8.00 -8.03
CA ALA A 91 11.15 -7.08 -6.96
C ALA A 91 12.37 -6.26 -6.46
N CYS A 92 12.13 -5.00 -6.12
CA CYS A 92 13.14 -4.14 -5.51
C CYS A 92 13.26 -4.45 -4.02
N ARG A 93 14.37 -5.05 -3.59
CA ARG A 93 14.67 -5.27 -2.18
C ARG A 93 15.80 -4.35 -1.75
N PHE A 94 15.63 -3.61 -0.64
CA PHE A 94 16.62 -2.65 -0.18
C PHE A 94 16.64 -2.50 1.34
N GLU A 95 17.82 -2.18 1.88
CA GLU A 95 18.01 -1.83 3.28
C GLU A 95 17.87 -0.32 3.51
N LYS A 96 17.40 0.05 4.69
CA LYS A 96 17.31 1.44 5.14
C LYS A 96 17.61 1.55 6.64
N THR A 97 18.09 2.71 7.06
CA THR A 97 18.21 3.10 8.48
C THR A 97 17.21 4.20 8.85
N ARG A 98 16.72 4.98 7.89
CA ARG A 98 15.61 5.91 8.10
C ARG A 98 14.33 5.12 8.36
N PHE A 99 13.44 5.68 9.18
CA PHE A 99 12.13 5.07 9.40
C PHE A 99 11.29 5.10 8.11
N SER A 100 11.25 6.23 7.42
CA SER A 100 10.64 6.27 6.09
C SER A 100 11.39 5.37 5.10
N ALA A 101 10.62 4.60 4.31
CA ALA A 101 11.17 3.79 3.23
C ALA A 101 11.42 4.61 1.95
N LEU A 102 10.96 5.87 1.89
CA LEU A 102 11.25 6.75 0.74
C LEU A 102 12.71 7.26 0.82
N VAL A 103 13.62 6.35 0.59
CA VAL A 103 15.06 6.57 0.43
C VAL A 103 15.44 6.39 -1.06
N PRO A 104 16.66 6.79 -1.50
CA PRO A 104 17.02 6.77 -2.91
C PRO A 104 16.64 5.48 -3.67
N PRO A 105 16.90 4.26 -3.16
CA PRO A 105 16.51 3.04 -3.89
C PRO A 105 15.01 2.96 -4.20
N LEU A 106 14.13 3.34 -3.26
CA LEU A 106 12.68 3.34 -3.51
C LEU A 106 12.25 4.51 -4.39
N ALA A 107 12.84 5.69 -4.20
CA ALA A 107 12.52 6.88 -5.00
C ALA A 107 12.86 6.66 -6.48
N ASP A 108 14.05 6.13 -6.77
CA ASP A 108 14.52 5.83 -8.11
C ASP A 108 13.66 4.72 -8.75
N TRP A 109 13.31 3.69 -7.97
CA TRP A 109 12.45 2.61 -8.42
C TRP A 109 11.04 3.11 -8.77
N LEU A 110 10.43 3.97 -7.94
CA LEU A 110 9.12 4.59 -8.23
C LEU A 110 9.17 5.45 -9.50
N ALA A 111 10.25 6.23 -9.67
CA ALA A 111 10.46 7.04 -10.86
C ALA A 111 10.58 6.18 -12.13
N ALA A 112 11.36 5.10 -12.07
CA ALA A 112 11.56 4.18 -13.18
C ALA A 112 10.28 3.48 -13.63
N HIS A 113 9.38 3.16 -12.69
CA HIS A 113 8.09 2.52 -13.00
C HIS A 113 6.98 3.51 -13.33
N GLY A 114 7.14 4.80 -13.05
CA GLY A 114 6.12 5.82 -13.28
C GLY A 114 4.82 5.61 -12.48
N ARG A 115 4.86 4.83 -11.38
CA ARG A 115 3.69 4.49 -10.58
C ARG A 115 3.45 5.55 -9.50
N ARG A 116 2.19 5.93 -9.31
CA ARG A 116 1.79 6.95 -8.33
C ARG A 116 0.82 6.44 -7.27
N GLN A 117 0.14 5.33 -7.52
CA GLN A 117 -0.71 4.66 -6.53
C GLN A 117 0.12 3.61 -5.81
N VAL A 118 0.45 3.86 -4.55
CA VAL A 118 1.36 3.01 -3.77
C VAL A 118 0.57 2.28 -2.70
N VAL A 119 0.31 0.99 -2.91
CA VAL A 119 -0.27 0.15 -1.86
C VAL A 119 0.82 -0.11 -0.81
N LEU A 120 0.51 0.18 0.45
CA LEU A 120 1.41 -0.02 1.59
C LEU A 120 0.89 -1.12 2.49
N CYS A 121 1.76 -2.03 2.90
CA CYS A 121 1.56 -2.97 4.00
C CYS A 121 2.84 -3.13 4.81
N GLY A 122 2.76 -3.71 6.01
CA GLY A 122 3.91 -3.97 6.87
C GLY A 122 3.85 -3.25 8.21
N VAL A 123 5.00 -3.04 8.84
CA VAL A 123 5.14 -2.57 10.22
C VAL A 123 6.22 -1.49 10.40
N GLU A 124 6.21 -0.69 11.46
CA GLU A 124 5.09 -0.50 12.37
C GLU A 124 4.21 0.66 11.89
N ALA A 125 2.92 0.53 12.09
CA ALA A 125 1.90 1.49 11.64
C ALA A 125 2.26 2.94 12.00
N HIS A 126 2.73 3.18 13.22
CA HIS A 126 3.01 4.52 13.77
C HIS A 126 4.46 4.98 13.57
N VAL A 127 5.32 4.15 12.97
CA VAL A 127 6.74 4.47 12.74
C VAL A 127 7.04 4.45 11.23
N CYS A 128 7.45 3.30 10.71
CA CYS A 128 7.94 3.20 9.32
C CYS A 128 6.81 3.39 8.29
N VAL A 129 5.64 2.78 8.53
CA VAL A 129 4.48 2.94 7.64
C VAL A 129 4.01 4.39 7.62
N LEU A 130 3.83 5.01 8.80
CA LEU A 130 3.40 6.40 8.92
C LEU A 130 4.33 7.34 8.16
N GLN A 131 5.63 7.29 8.44
CA GLN A 131 6.59 8.22 7.85
C GLN A 131 6.73 7.99 6.33
N THR A 132 6.72 6.73 5.89
CA THR A 132 6.75 6.40 4.46
C THR A 132 5.53 6.97 3.73
N ALA A 133 4.35 6.77 4.27
CA ALA A 133 3.11 7.25 3.65
C ALA A 133 3.08 8.78 3.56
N LEU A 134 3.53 9.48 4.60
CA LEU A 134 3.61 10.95 4.61
C LEU A 134 4.61 11.47 3.57
N ASP A 135 5.80 10.85 3.47
CA ASP A 135 6.82 11.23 2.48
C ASP A 135 6.33 10.94 1.05
N LEU A 136 5.65 9.81 0.82
CA LEU A 136 5.04 9.49 -0.47
C LEU A 136 3.97 10.53 -0.87
N ARG A 137 3.13 10.97 0.09
CA ARG A 137 2.17 12.05 -0.15
C ARG A 137 2.87 13.33 -0.57
N ALA A 138 3.92 13.74 0.15
CA ALA A 138 4.73 14.92 -0.17
C ALA A 138 5.39 14.81 -1.56
N ALA A 139 5.73 13.60 -2.00
CA ALA A 139 6.28 13.31 -3.32
C ALA A 139 5.22 13.20 -4.44
N GLY A 140 3.94 13.50 -4.15
CA GLY A 140 2.85 13.49 -5.13
C GLY A 140 2.33 12.08 -5.47
N CYS A 141 2.62 11.08 -4.63
CA CYS A 141 2.00 9.76 -4.72
C CYS A 141 0.69 9.71 -3.94
N THR A 142 -0.13 8.71 -4.23
CA THR A 142 -1.34 8.38 -3.48
C THR A 142 -1.13 7.04 -2.76
N PRO A 143 -0.80 7.05 -1.45
CA PRO A 143 -0.71 5.82 -0.67
C PRO A 143 -2.09 5.22 -0.41
N PHE A 144 -2.22 3.92 -0.64
CA PHE A 144 -3.34 3.08 -0.25
C PHE A 144 -2.88 2.17 0.88
N LEU A 145 -3.51 2.27 2.03
CA LEU A 145 -3.09 1.57 3.24
C LEU A 145 -3.87 0.26 3.39
N ALA A 146 -3.25 -0.88 3.15
CA ALA A 146 -3.86 -2.20 3.37
C ALA A 146 -3.92 -2.47 4.89
N THR A 147 -4.97 -1.94 5.56
CA THR A 147 -5.06 -1.86 7.02
C THR A 147 -5.10 -3.22 7.71
N ASP A 148 -5.54 -4.26 7.02
CA ASP A 148 -5.53 -5.66 7.47
C ASP A 148 -4.19 -6.39 7.21
N ALA A 149 -3.20 -5.66 6.67
CA ALA A 149 -1.80 -6.07 6.51
C ALA A 149 -0.84 -5.02 7.12
N ILE A 150 -1.34 -4.13 8.00
CA ILE A 150 -0.57 -3.14 8.76
C ILE A 150 -0.80 -3.37 10.25
N SER A 151 0.28 -3.39 11.05
CA SER A 151 0.18 -3.52 12.51
C SER A 151 1.33 -2.83 13.24
N ALA A 152 1.37 -2.99 14.57
CA ALA A 152 2.41 -2.47 15.45
C ALA A 152 2.56 -3.35 16.69
N GLY A 153 3.70 -3.23 17.37
CA GLY A 153 3.94 -3.84 18.67
C GLY A 153 3.06 -3.26 19.78
N GLN A 154 2.62 -2.03 19.60
CA GLN A 154 1.70 -1.35 20.51
C GLN A 154 0.35 -1.09 19.81
N PRO A 155 -0.66 -1.97 19.97
CA PRO A 155 -1.92 -1.90 19.23
C PRO A 155 -2.65 -0.55 19.37
N GLN A 156 -2.55 0.10 20.52
CA GLN A 156 -3.15 1.41 20.78
C GLN A 156 -2.59 2.53 19.89
N GLN A 157 -1.44 2.34 19.26
CA GLN A 157 -0.83 3.31 18.34
C GLN A 157 -1.35 3.17 16.90
N ILE A 158 -1.97 2.04 16.55
CA ILE A 158 -2.44 1.76 15.18
C ILE A 158 -3.55 2.75 14.79
N GLY A 159 -4.60 2.86 15.60
CA GLY A 159 -5.74 3.74 15.33
C GLY A 159 -5.34 5.21 15.13
N PRO A 160 -4.59 5.84 16.05
CA PRO A 160 -4.09 7.20 15.88
C PRO A 160 -3.22 7.38 14.62
N ALA A 161 -2.36 6.42 14.29
CA ALA A 161 -1.51 6.48 13.10
C ALA A 161 -2.34 6.44 11.80
N LEU A 162 -3.27 5.50 11.68
CA LEU A 162 -4.14 5.37 10.51
C LEU A 162 -5.04 6.61 10.34
N ARG A 163 -5.60 7.14 11.44
CA ARG A 163 -6.39 8.38 11.39
C ARG A 163 -5.55 9.58 10.91
N ARG A 164 -4.31 9.70 11.38
CA ARG A 164 -3.42 10.76 10.92
C ARG A 164 -3.10 10.65 9.42
N LEU A 165 -2.94 9.42 8.93
CA LEU A 165 -2.70 9.15 7.52
C LEU A 165 -3.93 9.45 6.65
N ASP A 166 -5.13 9.10 7.11
CA ASP A 166 -6.39 9.45 6.45
C ASP A 166 -6.53 10.97 6.31
N LEU A 167 -6.32 11.73 7.39
CA LEU A 167 -6.31 13.20 7.37
C LEU A 167 -5.22 13.79 6.44
N ALA A 168 -4.11 13.08 6.23
CA ALA A 168 -3.06 13.46 5.28
C ALA A 168 -3.41 13.11 3.82
N GLY A 169 -4.58 12.52 3.57
CA GLY A 169 -5.06 12.14 2.24
C GLY A 169 -4.48 10.82 1.73
N CYS A 170 -4.02 9.94 2.63
CA CYS A 170 -3.81 8.53 2.29
C CYS A 170 -5.17 7.82 2.26
N ILE A 171 -5.30 6.78 1.47
CA ILE A 171 -6.56 6.06 1.26
C ILE A 171 -6.56 4.77 2.10
N PRO A 172 -7.38 4.66 3.16
CA PRO A 172 -7.57 3.38 3.84
C PRO A 172 -8.20 2.36 2.89
N THR A 173 -7.64 1.16 2.86
CA THR A 173 -8.17 0.02 2.11
C THR A 173 -7.90 -1.27 2.89
N GLY A 174 -8.42 -2.41 2.43
CA GLY A 174 -8.04 -3.73 2.89
C GLY A 174 -7.46 -4.55 1.73
N CYS A 175 -6.81 -5.64 2.04
CA CYS A 175 -6.27 -6.55 1.01
C CYS A 175 -7.34 -6.99 0.01
N LEU A 176 -8.54 -7.35 0.51
CA LEU A 176 -9.65 -7.74 -0.37
C LEU A 176 -10.09 -6.58 -1.27
N SER A 177 -10.32 -5.40 -0.72
CA SER A 177 -10.74 -4.22 -1.50
C SER A 177 -9.71 -3.91 -2.58
N ALA A 178 -8.42 -3.91 -2.23
CA ALA A 178 -7.34 -3.67 -3.18
C ALA A 178 -7.33 -4.73 -4.31
N MET A 179 -7.49 -6.01 -3.99
CA MET A 179 -7.55 -7.09 -4.98
C MET A 179 -8.74 -6.92 -5.94
N TYR A 180 -9.93 -6.57 -5.43
CA TYR A 180 -11.11 -6.37 -6.25
C TYR A 180 -11.03 -5.09 -7.10
N GLU A 181 -10.46 -4.02 -6.57
CA GLU A 181 -10.19 -2.81 -7.36
C GLU A 181 -9.20 -3.08 -8.51
N LEU A 182 -8.15 -3.87 -8.26
CA LEU A 182 -7.20 -4.27 -9.30
C LEU A 182 -7.83 -5.18 -10.36
N ALA A 183 -8.75 -6.05 -9.96
CA ALA A 183 -9.50 -6.89 -10.91
C ALA A 183 -10.48 -6.09 -11.76
N GLN A 184 -11.05 -5.01 -11.23
CA GLN A 184 -12.00 -4.08 -11.84
C GLN A 184 -13.35 -4.70 -12.21
N ASP A 185 -13.36 -5.88 -12.82
CA ASP A 185 -14.56 -6.55 -13.33
C ASP A 185 -14.44 -8.08 -13.19
N ALA A 186 -15.58 -8.74 -12.96
CA ALA A 186 -15.62 -10.20 -12.86
C ALA A 186 -15.35 -10.93 -14.19
N SER A 187 -15.47 -10.23 -15.32
CA SER A 187 -15.10 -10.73 -16.66
C SER A 187 -13.60 -10.66 -16.92
N ASN A 188 -12.82 -10.00 -16.07
CA ASN A 188 -11.38 -9.92 -16.21
C ASN A 188 -10.76 -11.33 -16.19
N PRO A 189 -9.94 -11.72 -17.20
CA PRO A 189 -9.31 -13.04 -17.25
C PRO A 189 -8.51 -13.42 -15.99
N LEU A 190 -7.95 -12.42 -15.28
CA LEU A 190 -7.19 -12.62 -14.04
C LEU A 190 -8.08 -12.80 -12.81
N PHE A 191 -9.38 -12.50 -12.89
CA PHE A 191 -10.28 -12.53 -11.73
C PHE A 191 -10.36 -13.90 -11.07
N LYS A 192 -10.50 -14.97 -11.88
CA LYS A 192 -10.61 -16.35 -11.37
C LYS A 192 -9.36 -16.78 -10.58
N GLY A 193 -8.16 -16.41 -11.05
CA GLY A 193 -6.90 -16.70 -10.36
C GLY A 193 -6.78 -15.95 -9.04
N MET A 194 -7.25 -14.71 -8.98
CA MET A 194 -7.27 -13.89 -7.76
C MET A 194 -8.19 -14.45 -6.67
N LEU A 195 -9.33 -15.10 -7.02
CA LEU A 195 -10.30 -15.59 -6.03
C LEU A 195 -9.70 -16.57 -5.02
N GLY A 196 -8.74 -17.41 -5.43
CA GLY A 196 -8.03 -18.32 -4.54
C GLY A 196 -7.26 -17.57 -3.45
N LEU A 197 -6.58 -16.50 -3.83
CA LEU A 197 -5.84 -15.63 -2.91
C LEU A 197 -6.80 -14.87 -1.98
N ALA A 198 -7.88 -14.31 -2.53
CA ALA A 198 -8.88 -13.55 -1.78
C ALA A 198 -9.53 -14.39 -0.67
N LYS A 199 -9.86 -15.66 -0.93
CA LYS A 199 -10.45 -16.57 0.05
C LYS A 199 -9.51 -16.93 1.22
N ALA A 200 -8.20 -16.78 1.03
CA ALA A 200 -7.19 -17.08 2.04
C ALA A 200 -6.85 -15.89 2.94
N ILE A 201 -7.35 -14.69 2.65
CA ILE A 201 -7.15 -13.50 3.49
C ILE A 201 -7.68 -13.75 4.90
N ARG A 202 -6.85 -13.48 5.90
CA ARG A 202 -7.17 -13.63 7.31
C ARG A 202 -7.91 -12.41 7.84
N GLN A 203 -8.98 -12.66 8.58
CA GLN A 203 -9.66 -11.62 9.33
C GLN A 203 -8.84 -11.28 10.59
N LEU A 204 -8.68 -10.00 10.86
CA LEU A 204 -8.09 -9.55 12.12
C LEU A 204 -9.18 -9.57 13.21
N PRO A 205 -8.82 -9.89 14.46
CA PRO A 205 -9.73 -9.72 15.58
C PRO A 205 -10.20 -8.26 15.68
N THR A 206 -11.48 -8.06 15.88
CA THR A 206 -12.10 -6.74 16.13
C THR A 206 -11.81 -6.26 17.55
#